data_af1c897e1177a91264b3977ecc32de07
#
_entry.id   af1c897e1177a91264b3977ecc32de07
#
_cell.length_a   1.000
_cell.length_b   1.000
_cell.length_c   1.000
_cell.angle_alpha   90.00
_cell.angle_beta   90.00
_cell.angle_gamma   90.00
#
_symmetry.space_group_name_H-M   'P 1'
#
loop_
_entity.id
_entity.type
_entity.pdbx_description
1 polymer ?
#
loop_
_entity_poly.entity_id
_entity_poly.type
_entity_poly.pdbx_seq_one_letter_code
_entity_poly.pdbx_strand_id
1 'polypeptide(L)'
;MTDNRNIDLVPLLAVCKPDWHLAMKWLAWARVLEWPANAPLVVLASTELSPEQVGALQTAAERVRPDAVVYQDVAIKELGYFGSPNQMIKSALEYVERVHPGCALLWMEADTVLMDEHWLTNIAHEYRLCGKPFMGDVVRAKIDHLTGNAVYHPDWRRLAPSLAALPGPFIEQGWDSQCAHEILPQAHFCKTIQQVWRPPPITREWALRHIRPECALFHQCKDGSLIDVLCDDRGEKRILLAPALCESTYPKSYLPANSTPRTEILIVTYAKDMEFLRYCLASIRKYAVGFAGTTLLVPSHEKGLYDWVKRDATVKYFDEPAGKGMMAAQIQKLTADRWCPNADVILTTDADCMLFRRVTPSDYVKDGKCMMVREAFATISNPNRHIWKECVKSAIGWEPEWETMVRHPQVHPRHSYQLVRDAVAKHTGQPFEGYVLSCRNEFPQGFAEWPTLGAVGISQAEGAYWFVDYDHRADAELCGREPGSFQYLYRRDRDFCVEWWSHGGIGRYKSDCDAVLDGRLPEYWIK
;
A
#
# COMPACT_ATOMS: atom_id res chain seq x y z
N MET A 1 14.33 18.70 -7.30
CA MET A 1 13.09 17.99 -7.69
C MET A 1 12.77 18.41 -9.11
N THR A 2 12.48 17.46 -9.98
CA THR A 2 11.99 17.74 -11.34
C THR A 2 10.51 18.13 -11.24
N ASP A 3 10.08 19.09 -12.07
CA ASP A 3 8.67 19.47 -12.10
C ASP A 3 7.95 18.66 -13.19
N ASN A 4 7.28 17.59 -12.80
CA ASN A 4 6.59 16.69 -13.73
C ASN A 4 5.13 17.11 -14.03
N ARG A 5 4.65 18.23 -13.49
CA ARG A 5 3.22 18.59 -13.53
C ARG A 5 2.64 18.75 -14.93
N ASN A 6 3.47 19.11 -15.90
CA ASN A 6 3.06 19.35 -17.28
C ASN A 6 3.69 18.35 -18.26
N ILE A 7 4.23 17.22 -17.81
CA ILE A 7 4.84 16.22 -18.67
C ILE A 7 3.80 15.19 -19.08
N ASP A 8 3.59 15.04 -20.37
CA ASP A 8 2.75 13.99 -20.95
C ASP A 8 3.53 12.70 -21.15
N LEU A 9 2.83 11.57 -21.15
CA LEU A 9 3.42 10.25 -21.37
C LEU A 9 3.23 9.82 -22.83
N VAL A 10 4.28 9.27 -23.41
CA VAL A 10 4.25 8.55 -24.69
C VAL A 10 4.37 7.05 -24.38
N PRO A 11 3.28 6.30 -24.41
CA PRO A 11 3.32 4.85 -24.27
C PRO A 11 3.93 4.24 -25.54
N LEU A 12 4.96 3.41 -25.35
CA LEU A 12 5.66 2.73 -26.41
C LEU A 12 5.77 1.24 -26.09
N LEU A 13 5.25 0.41 -27.01
CA LEU A 13 5.30 -1.04 -26.94
C LEU A 13 6.50 -1.56 -27.70
N ALA A 14 7.42 -2.23 -27.01
CA ALA A 14 8.56 -2.92 -27.63
C ALA A 14 8.20 -4.36 -27.98
N VAL A 15 8.51 -4.78 -29.21
CA VAL A 15 8.17 -6.10 -29.73
C VAL A 15 9.39 -6.80 -30.29
N CYS A 16 9.82 -7.85 -29.61
CA CYS A 16 10.84 -8.78 -30.09
C CYS A 16 10.20 -9.96 -30.83
N LYS A 17 10.99 -10.65 -31.68
CA LYS A 17 10.49 -11.79 -32.45
C LYS A 17 9.84 -12.91 -31.61
N PRO A 18 10.42 -13.32 -30.48
CA PRO A 18 9.79 -14.34 -29.62
C PRO A 18 8.42 -13.91 -29.07
N ASP A 19 8.22 -12.61 -28.84
CA ASP A 19 7.03 -12.05 -28.19
C ASP A 19 5.99 -11.50 -29.17
N TRP A 20 6.20 -11.72 -30.48
CA TRP A 20 5.30 -11.18 -31.51
C TRP A 20 3.82 -11.59 -31.30
N HIS A 21 3.57 -12.86 -30.95
CA HIS A 21 2.22 -13.34 -30.67
C HIS A 21 1.58 -12.70 -29.44
N LEU A 22 2.39 -12.37 -28.42
CA LEU A 22 1.94 -11.63 -27.23
C LEU A 22 1.60 -10.19 -27.59
N ALA A 23 2.41 -9.55 -28.44
CA ALA A 23 2.14 -8.19 -28.93
C ALA A 23 0.82 -8.12 -29.72
N MET A 24 0.54 -9.12 -30.56
CA MET A 24 -0.75 -9.21 -31.28
C MET A 24 -1.93 -9.36 -30.33
N LYS A 25 -1.79 -10.20 -29.29
CA LYS A 25 -2.80 -10.37 -28.24
C LYS A 25 -2.97 -9.10 -27.42
N TRP A 26 -1.86 -8.44 -27.09
CA TRP A 26 -1.85 -7.16 -26.40
C TRP A 26 -2.59 -6.06 -27.17
N LEU A 27 -2.33 -5.91 -28.47
CA LEU A 27 -3.01 -4.94 -29.33
C LEU A 27 -4.52 -5.22 -29.45
N ALA A 28 -4.89 -6.50 -29.54
CA ALA A 28 -6.31 -6.88 -29.53
C ALA A 28 -6.99 -6.46 -28.21
N TRP A 29 -6.32 -6.65 -27.08
CA TRP A 29 -6.80 -6.23 -25.77
C TRP A 29 -6.83 -4.70 -25.61
N ALA A 30 -5.79 -3.99 -26.03
CA ALA A 30 -5.73 -2.53 -25.99
C ALA A 30 -6.89 -1.88 -26.76
N ARG A 31 -7.34 -2.52 -27.86
CA ARG A 31 -8.51 -2.09 -28.61
C ARG A 31 -9.80 -2.22 -27.78
N VAL A 32 -9.96 -3.28 -26.99
CA VAL A 32 -11.14 -3.50 -26.13
C VAL A 32 -11.21 -2.45 -25.01
N LEU A 33 -10.05 -1.93 -24.57
CA LEU A 33 -9.96 -0.93 -23.48
C LEU A 33 -10.19 0.52 -23.94
N GLU A 34 -10.46 0.76 -25.23
CA GLU A 34 -10.65 2.13 -25.75
C GLU A 34 -9.44 3.04 -25.47
N TRP A 35 -8.43 2.96 -26.32
CA TRP A 35 -7.19 3.73 -26.19
C TRP A 35 -7.46 5.24 -25.98
N PRO A 36 -6.79 5.92 -25.02
CA PRO A 36 -7.03 7.34 -24.73
C PRO A 36 -6.80 8.23 -25.96
N ALA A 37 -7.80 9.06 -26.31
CA ALA A 37 -7.82 9.82 -27.54
C ALA A 37 -6.65 10.79 -27.73
N ASN A 38 -6.05 11.27 -26.65
CA ASN A 38 -4.93 12.20 -26.66
C ASN A 38 -3.54 11.52 -26.52
N ALA A 39 -3.48 10.19 -26.39
CA ALA A 39 -2.23 9.48 -26.24
C ALA A 39 -1.77 8.87 -27.58
N PRO A 40 -0.53 9.08 -28.03
CA PRO A 40 0.01 8.38 -29.19
C PRO A 40 0.14 6.88 -28.88
N LEU A 41 0.02 6.03 -29.89
CA LEU A 41 0.42 4.62 -29.81
C LEU A 41 1.64 4.42 -30.68
N VAL A 42 2.75 4.11 -30.05
CA VAL A 42 4.03 3.83 -30.73
C VAL A 42 4.41 2.37 -30.51
N VAL A 43 4.78 1.66 -31.55
CA VAL A 43 5.28 0.29 -31.49
C VAL A 43 6.68 0.25 -32.09
N LEU A 44 7.67 -0.11 -31.30
CA LEU A 44 9.03 -0.38 -31.75
C LEU A 44 9.19 -1.87 -32.04
N ALA A 45 9.29 -2.23 -33.29
CA ALA A 45 9.46 -3.58 -33.76
C ALA A 45 10.96 -3.94 -33.92
N SER A 46 11.38 -5.09 -33.40
CA SER A 46 12.72 -5.62 -33.62
C SER A 46 12.99 -5.83 -35.12
N THR A 47 14.23 -5.62 -35.56
CA THR A 47 14.69 -5.89 -36.93
C THR A 47 14.65 -7.36 -37.32
N GLU A 48 14.48 -8.26 -36.34
CA GLU A 48 14.30 -9.71 -36.59
C GLU A 48 12.89 -10.08 -37.07
N LEU A 49 11.92 -9.16 -36.97
CA LEU A 49 10.56 -9.37 -37.48
C LEU A 49 10.54 -9.25 -39.01
N SER A 50 9.82 -10.17 -39.66
CA SER A 50 9.65 -10.09 -41.10
C SER A 50 8.74 -8.91 -41.51
N PRO A 51 8.84 -8.44 -42.76
CA PRO A 51 7.96 -7.39 -43.26
C PRO A 51 6.46 -7.73 -43.09
N GLU A 52 6.08 -9.00 -43.23
CA GLU A 52 4.71 -9.46 -43.02
C GLU A 52 4.29 -9.33 -41.55
N GLN A 53 5.19 -9.66 -40.62
CA GLN A 53 4.94 -9.50 -39.18
C GLN A 53 4.81 -8.03 -38.80
N VAL A 54 5.67 -7.17 -39.33
CA VAL A 54 5.57 -5.71 -39.13
C VAL A 54 4.30 -5.14 -39.71
N GLY A 55 3.91 -5.56 -40.92
CA GLY A 55 2.64 -5.16 -41.54
C GLY A 55 1.41 -5.60 -40.73
N ALA A 56 1.46 -6.79 -40.14
CA ALA A 56 0.42 -7.27 -39.24
C ALA A 56 0.35 -6.43 -37.95
N LEU A 57 1.49 -6.07 -37.36
CA LEU A 57 1.55 -5.15 -36.19
C LEU A 57 0.97 -3.77 -36.54
N GLN A 58 1.33 -3.20 -37.71
CA GLN A 58 0.81 -1.91 -38.16
C GLN A 58 -0.72 -1.97 -38.27
N THR A 59 -1.25 -2.99 -38.97
CA THR A 59 -2.70 -3.19 -39.13
C THR A 59 -3.39 -3.35 -37.77
N ALA A 60 -2.80 -4.08 -36.83
CA ALA A 60 -3.35 -4.27 -35.50
C ALA A 60 -3.30 -2.97 -34.67
N ALA A 61 -2.21 -2.23 -34.73
CA ALA A 61 -2.03 -0.95 -34.03
C ALA A 61 -3.01 0.13 -34.55
N GLU A 62 -3.22 0.21 -35.87
CA GLU A 62 -4.20 1.13 -36.50
C GLU A 62 -5.64 0.84 -36.09
N ARG A 63 -5.96 -0.41 -35.75
CA ARG A 63 -7.27 -0.77 -35.19
C ARG A 63 -7.46 -0.30 -33.75
N VAL A 64 -6.38 -0.13 -33.01
CA VAL A 64 -6.40 0.49 -31.67
C VAL A 64 -6.49 2.00 -31.82
N ARG A 65 -5.66 2.57 -32.71
CA ARG A 65 -5.56 4.00 -32.97
C ARG A 65 -5.17 4.27 -34.44
N PRO A 66 -5.97 5.01 -35.21
CA PRO A 66 -5.73 5.21 -36.65
C PRO A 66 -4.38 5.86 -37.00
N ASP A 67 -3.81 6.67 -36.10
CA ASP A 67 -2.52 7.34 -36.26
C ASP A 67 -1.38 6.62 -35.51
N ALA A 68 -1.55 5.34 -35.17
CA ALA A 68 -0.52 4.52 -34.55
C ALA A 68 0.70 4.37 -35.47
N VAL A 69 1.87 4.44 -34.87
CA VAL A 69 3.15 4.32 -35.59
C VAL A 69 3.84 3.02 -35.19
N VAL A 70 4.12 2.19 -36.19
CA VAL A 70 5.02 1.03 -36.03
C VAL A 70 6.30 1.31 -36.79
N TYR A 71 7.43 1.27 -36.10
CA TYR A 71 8.73 1.51 -36.74
C TYR A 71 9.76 0.46 -36.34
N GLN A 72 10.72 0.25 -37.24
CA GLN A 72 11.93 -0.53 -36.97
C GLN A 72 13.13 0.42 -37.02
N ASP A 73 13.96 0.41 -35.99
CA ASP A 73 15.22 1.13 -36.02
C ASP A 73 16.32 0.24 -36.61
N VAL A 74 16.70 0.53 -37.84
CA VAL A 74 17.73 -0.19 -38.60
C VAL A 74 19.12 -0.11 -37.95
N ALA A 75 19.33 0.80 -37.00
CA ALA A 75 20.55 0.88 -36.22
C ALA A 75 20.65 -0.21 -35.14
N ILE A 76 19.51 -0.83 -34.78
CA ILE A 76 19.48 -1.95 -33.84
C ILE A 76 20.07 -3.19 -34.52
N LYS A 77 21.22 -3.62 -34.02
CA LYS A 77 21.90 -4.84 -34.50
C LYS A 77 21.42 -6.05 -33.72
N GLU A 78 21.52 -7.23 -34.32
CA GLU A 78 21.29 -8.50 -33.63
C GLU A 78 22.44 -8.78 -32.66
N LEU A 79 22.31 -8.36 -31.42
CA LEU A 79 23.29 -8.54 -30.34
C LEU A 79 22.91 -9.62 -29.32
N GLY A 80 21.88 -10.41 -29.61
CA GLY A 80 21.35 -11.39 -28.66
C GLY A 80 20.52 -10.80 -27.53
N TYR A 81 20.19 -11.65 -26.54
CA TYR A 81 19.13 -11.38 -25.56
C TYR A 81 19.28 -10.05 -24.82
N PHE A 82 20.42 -9.68 -24.25
CA PHE A 82 20.48 -8.38 -23.57
C PHE A 82 20.88 -7.23 -24.52
N GLY A 83 21.69 -7.50 -25.53
CA GLY A 83 22.20 -6.46 -26.41
C GLY A 83 21.12 -5.79 -27.26
N SER A 84 20.20 -6.57 -27.85
CA SER A 84 19.10 -6.04 -28.66
C SER A 84 18.10 -5.23 -27.82
N PRO A 85 17.58 -5.69 -26.66
CA PRO A 85 16.76 -4.89 -25.77
C PRO A 85 17.44 -3.61 -25.29
N ASN A 86 18.74 -3.62 -25.00
CA ASN A 86 19.51 -2.43 -24.62
C ASN A 86 19.55 -1.37 -25.72
N GLN A 87 19.63 -1.79 -26.98
CA GLN A 87 19.53 -0.86 -28.10
C GLN A 87 18.10 -0.36 -28.32
N MET A 88 17.10 -1.23 -28.13
CA MET A 88 15.70 -0.86 -28.31
C MET A 88 15.26 0.22 -27.33
N ILE A 89 15.61 0.14 -26.05
CA ILE A 89 15.26 1.20 -25.08
C ILE A 89 15.90 2.53 -25.46
N LYS A 90 17.16 2.52 -25.88
CA LYS A 90 17.83 3.74 -26.36
C LYS A 90 17.14 4.33 -27.57
N SER A 91 16.84 3.50 -28.58
CA SER A 91 16.10 3.93 -29.78
C SER A 91 14.75 4.52 -29.43
N ALA A 92 14.02 3.92 -28.49
CA ALA A 92 12.74 4.44 -28.02
C ALA A 92 12.85 5.82 -27.36
N LEU A 93 13.85 5.99 -26.49
CA LEU A 93 14.13 7.27 -25.84
C LEU A 93 14.48 8.36 -26.86
N GLU A 94 15.34 8.04 -27.84
CA GLU A 94 15.71 8.94 -28.94
C GLU A 94 14.54 9.25 -29.87
N TYR A 95 13.67 8.29 -30.12
CA TYR A 95 12.44 8.50 -30.88
C TYR A 95 11.51 9.49 -30.17
N VAL A 96 11.22 9.27 -28.87
CA VAL A 96 10.35 10.16 -28.10
C VAL A 96 10.93 11.56 -27.99
N GLU A 97 12.23 11.70 -27.72
CA GLU A 97 12.93 12.98 -27.68
C GLU A 97 12.77 13.78 -28.99
N ARG A 98 12.84 13.10 -30.12
CA ARG A 98 12.77 13.74 -31.46
C ARG A 98 11.33 14.03 -31.90
N VAL A 99 10.40 13.10 -31.68
CA VAL A 99 9.04 13.16 -32.24
C VAL A 99 8.04 13.77 -31.26
N HIS A 100 8.27 13.60 -29.97
CA HIS A 100 7.42 14.08 -28.88
C HIS A 100 8.26 14.87 -27.85
N PRO A 101 8.89 15.99 -28.27
CA PRO A 101 9.80 16.72 -27.40
C PRO A 101 9.12 17.19 -26.13
N GLY A 102 9.79 16.98 -24.99
CA GLY A 102 9.25 17.31 -23.65
C GLY A 102 8.31 16.28 -23.04
N CYS A 103 7.99 15.21 -23.76
CA CYS A 103 7.20 14.09 -23.21
C CYS A 103 8.10 13.03 -22.57
N ALA A 104 7.59 12.33 -21.56
CA ALA A 104 8.25 11.19 -20.95
C ALA A 104 7.88 9.88 -21.67
N LEU A 105 8.84 8.98 -21.81
CA LEU A 105 8.60 7.65 -22.34
C LEU A 105 7.98 6.76 -21.26
N LEU A 106 6.82 6.14 -21.55
CA LEU A 106 6.34 4.95 -20.83
C LEU A 106 6.74 3.73 -21.66
N TRP A 107 7.81 3.05 -21.25
CA TRP A 107 8.28 1.83 -21.88
C TRP A 107 7.43 0.62 -21.44
N MET A 108 6.99 -0.16 -22.42
CA MET A 108 6.20 -1.38 -22.20
C MET A 108 6.75 -2.52 -23.07
N GLU A 109 6.84 -3.70 -22.49
CA GLU A 109 7.19 -4.94 -23.19
C GLU A 109 5.91 -5.71 -23.58
N ALA A 110 5.98 -6.60 -24.55
CA ALA A 110 4.82 -7.30 -25.08
C ALA A 110 4.12 -8.24 -24.07
N ASP A 111 4.81 -8.60 -22.98
CA ASP A 111 4.27 -9.40 -21.88
C ASP A 111 3.67 -8.55 -20.74
N THR A 112 3.49 -7.25 -20.97
CA THR A 112 2.67 -6.41 -20.10
C THR A 112 1.18 -6.60 -20.36
N VAL A 113 0.37 -6.27 -19.37
CA VAL A 113 -1.09 -6.27 -19.51
C VAL A 113 -1.64 -4.96 -18.94
N LEU A 114 -2.42 -4.26 -19.76
CA LEU A 114 -3.20 -3.09 -19.34
C LEU A 114 -4.39 -3.56 -18.50
N MET A 115 -4.60 -3.00 -17.32
CA MET A 115 -5.56 -3.55 -16.37
C MET A 115 -6.98 -3.02 -16.56
N ASP A 116 -7.13 -1.77 -16.99
CA ASP A 116 -8.45 -1.13 -17.22
C ASP A 116 -8.36 0.03 -18.22
N GLU A 117 -9.48 0.67 -18.54
CA GLU A 117 -9.57 1.83 -19.46
C GLU A 117 -8.85 3.09 -18.93
N HIS A 118 -8.60 3.18 -17.64
CA HIS A 118 -7.96 4.33 -17.01
C HIS A 118 -6.45 4.13 -16.79
N TRP A 119 -5.90 3.02 -17.27
CA TRP A 119 -4.51 2.62 -17.04
C TRP A 119 -3.50 3.75 -17.28
N LEU A 120 -3.56 4.44 -18.42
CA LEU A 120 -2.63 5.51 -18.74
C LEU A 120 -2.86 6.76 -17.88
N THR A 121 -4.10 7.10 -17.62
CA THR A 121 -4.47 8.23 -16.77
C THR A 121 -3.96 8.04 -15.34
N ASN A 122 -4.08 6.82 -14.81
CA ASN A 122 -3.61 6.47 -13.48
C ASN A 122 -2.07 6.56 -13.38
N ILE A 123 -1.35 5.98 -14.36
CA ILE A 123 0.12 6.07 -14.43
C ILE A 123 0.58 7.54 -14.58
N ALA A 124 -0.05 8.30 -15.49
CA ALA A 124 0.31 9.70 -15.69
C ALA A 124 0.02 10.57 -14.47
N HIS A 125 -1.07 10.29 -13.75
CA HIS A 125 -1.41 10.98 -12.52
C HIS A 125 -0.35 10.74 -11.43
N GLU A 126 0.02 9.48 -11.18
CA GLU A 126 1.04 9.13 -10.20
C GLU A 126 2.40 9.74 -10.58
N TYR A 127 2.78 9.68 -11.87
CA TYR A 127 4.03 10.27 -12.35
C TYR A 127 4.11 11.79 -12.13
N ARG A 128 3.02 12.52 -12.40
CA ARG A 128 2.98 13.98 -12.16
C ARG A 128 3.08 14.32 -10.68
N LEU A 129 2.46 13.54 -9.82
CA LEU A 129 2.45 13.79 -8.38
C LEU A 129 3.78 13.45 -7.69
N CYS A 130 4.50 12.45 -8.17
CA CYS A 130 5.70 11.97 -7.48
C CYS A 130 6.89 12.94 -7.58
N GLY A 131 6.94 13.81 -8.60
CA GLY A 131 8.03 14.76 -8.83
C GLY A 131 9.42 14.12 -9.00
N LYS A 132 9.45 12.84 -9.42
CA LYS A 132 10.67 12.07 -9.66
C LYS A 132 10.82 11.80 -11.17
N PRO A 133 12.05 11.81 -11.70
CA PRO A 133 12.27 11.65 -13.14
C PRO A 133 12.02 10.23 -13.66
N PHE A 134 12.13 9.22 -12.81
CA PHE A 134 11.88 7.83 -13.15
C PHE A 134 10.81 7.25 -12.24
N MET A 135 9.95 6.37 -12.79
CA MET A 135 8.88 5.75 -12.04
C MET A 135 8.62 4.33 -12.54
N GLY A 136 8.55 3.36 -11.63
CA GLY A 136 8.25 1.96 -11.94
C GLY A 136 8.23 1.10 -10.68
N ASP A 137 8.09 -0.21 -10.84
CA ASP A 137 8.26 -1.18 -9.75
C ASP A 137 9.73 -1.53 -9.55
N VAL A 138 10.10 -2.04 -8.38
CA VAL A 138 11.47 -2.46 -8.07
C VAL A 138 11.64 -3.96 -8.22
N VAL A 139 12.63 -4.35 -9.00
CA VAL A 139 13.09 -5.74 -9.06
C VAL A 139 14.21 -5.93 -8.05
N ARG A 140 13.96 -6.78 -7.06
CA ARG A 140 14.95 -7.20 -6.07
C ARG A 140 15.75 -8.36 -6.61
N ALA A 141 16.99 -8.10 -7.00
CA ALA A 141 17.91 -9.07 -7.61
C ALA A 141 19.33 -8.88 -7.06
N LYS A 142 20.33 -9.54 -7.68
CA LYS A 142 21.75 -9.31 -7.36
C LYS A 142 22.14 -7.82 -7.45
N ILE A 143 21.55 -7.12 -8.41
CA ILE A 143 21.57 -5.66 -8.53
C ILE A 143 20.12 -5.24 -8.52
N ASP A 144 19.68 -4.55 -7.47
CA ASP A 144 18.34 -3.97 -7.44
C ASP A 144 18.22 -2.95 -8.56
N HIS A 145 17.11 -2.98 -9.28
CA HIS A 145 16.87 -2.09 -10.41
C HIS A 145 15.38 -1.79 -10.58
N LEU A 146 15.08 -0.73 -11.30
CA LEU A 146 13.71 -0.44 -11.71
C LEU A 146 13.30 -1.48 -12.76
N THR A 147 12.06 -1.95 -12.72
CA THR A 147 11.54 -2.84 -13.79
C THR A 147 11.74 -2.19 -15.14
N GLY A 148 11.98 -3.02 -16.18
CA GLY A 148 12.06 -2.52 -17.55
C GLY A 148 10.85 -1.68 -17.92
N ASN A 149 9.65 -2.12 -17.55
CA ASN A 149 8.40 -1.37 -17.73
C ASN A 149 8.31 -0.20 -16.74
N ALA A 150 8.65 0.98 -17.21
CA ALA A 150 8.80 2.15 -16.37
C ALA A 150 8.63 3.46 -17.18
N VAL A 151 8.50 4.57 -16.44
CA VAL A 151 8.47 5.92 -17.00
C VAL A 151 9.87 6.53 -16.95
N TYR A 152 10.32 7.06 -18.08
CA TYR A 152 11.61 7.71 -18.26
C TYR A 152 11.42 9.18 -18.64
N HIS A 153 12.06 10.08 -17.89
CA HIS A 153 11.96 11.54 -18.05
C HIS A 153 12.51 12.03 -19.41
N PRO A 154 11.99 13.10 -20.02
CA PRO A 154 12.54 13.66 -21.27
C PRO A 154 14.00 14.09 -21.14
N ASP A 155 14.49 14.53 -19.96
CA ASP A 155 15.91 14.87 -19.72
C ASP A 155 16.79 13.64 -19.39
N TRP A 156 16.40 12.44 -19.82
CA TRP A 156 17.06 11.18 -19.50
C TRP A 156 18.58 11.19 -19.76
N ARG A 157 19.06 11.86 -20.81
CA ARG A 157 20.50 11.95 -21.13
C ARG A 157 21.31 12.60 -20.01
N ARG A 158 20.74 13.62 -19.37
CA ARG A 158 21.37 14.32 -18.26
C ARG A 158 21.21 13.57 -16.94
N LEU A 159 20.08 12.92 -16.72
CA LEU A 159 19.71 12.28 -15.46
C LEU A 159 20.26 10.86 -15.33
N ALA A 160 20.44 10.15 -16.44
CA ALA A 160 21.00 8.80 -16.52
C ALA A 160 21.88 8.66 -17.79
N PRO A 161 23.07 9.27 -17.81
CA PRO A 161 23.95 9.26 -18.99
C PRO A 161 24.35 7.85 -19.44
N SER A 162 24.33 6.85 -18.56
CA SER A 162 24.57 5.45 -18.93
C SER A 162 23.56 4.93 -19.95
N LEU A 163 22.31 5.42 -19.95
CA LEU A 163 21.33 5.08 -20.99
C LEU A 163 21.77 5.54 -22.39
N ALA A 164 22.43 6.71 -22.47
CA ALA A 164 22.95 7.22 -23.73
C ALA A 164 24.14 6.40 -24.24
N ALA A 165 24.90 5.78 -23.34
CA ALA A 165 26.06 4.96 -23.67
C ALA A 165 25.70 3.52 -24.07
N LEU A 166 24.43 3.11 -23.99
CA LEU A 166 24.00 1.77 -24.37
C LEU A 166 24.32 1.48 -25.88
N PRO A 167 24.63 0.20 -26.21
CA PRO A 167 24.50 -1.00 -25.39
C PRO A 167 25.55 -1.17 -24.27
N GLY A 168 26.56 -0.31 -24.19
CA GLY A 168 27.60 -0.37 -23.16
C GLY A 168 28.57 -1.57 -23.30
N PRO A 169 29.59 -1.64 -22.44
CA PRO A 169 30.57 -2.75 -22.46
C PRO A 169 30.00 -4.06 -21.90
N PHE A 170 28.90 -4.01 -21.15
CA PHE A 170 28.30 -5.16 -20.47
C PHE A 170 27.05 -5.65 -21.20
N ILE A 171 27.22 -6.13 -22.45
CA ILE A 171 26.11 -6.66 -23.27
C ILE A 171 25.41 -7.88 -22.66
N GLU A 172 25.97 -8.49 -21.61
CA GLU A 172 25.40 -9.60 -20.86
C GLU A 172 24.43 -9.18 -19.76
N GLN A 173 24.21 -7.86 -19.56
CA GLN A 173 23.30 -7.31 -18.58
C GLN A 173 22.25 -6.42 -19.25
N GLY A 174 21.02 -6.48 -18.75
CA GLY A 174 19.97 -5.56 -19.17
C GLY A 174 20.27 -4.11 -18.77
N TRP A 175 19.76 -3.16 -19.56
CA TRP A 175 19.94 -1.72 -19.28
C TRP A 175 19.45 -1.30 -17.91
N ASP A 176 18.40 -1.93 -17.43
CA ASP A 176 17.79 -1.73 -16.12
C ASP A 176 18.80 -1.95 -14.99
N SER A 177 19.59 -3.03 -15.08
CA SER A 177 20.67 -3.33 -14.12
C SER A 177 21.91 -2.47 -14.37
N GLN A 178 22.29 -2.20 -15.63
CA GLN A 178 23.46 -1.37 -15.97
C GLN A 178 23.31 0.07 -15.48
N CYS A 179 22.11 0.64 -15.63
CA CYS A 179 21.81 2.04 -15.28
C CYS A 179 21.20 2.20 -13.87
N ALA A 180 21.09 1.11 -13.11
CA ALA A 180 20.44 1.10 -11.79
C ALA A 180 21.04 2.14 -10.82
N HIS A 181 22.35 2.29 -10.81
CA HIS A 181 23.06 3.21 -9.93
C HIS A 181 22.73 4.69 -10.18
N GLU A 182 22.29 5.05 -11.41
CA GLU A 182 21.85 6.40 -11.75
C GLU A 182 20.34 6.58 -11.58
N ILE A 183 19.57 5.55 -11.90
CA ILE A 183 18.10 5.59 -11.94
C ILE A 183 17.49 5.46 -10.55
N LEU A 184 17.87 4.42 -9.77
CA LEU A 184 17.21 4.12 -8.49
C LEU A 184 17.20 5.26 -7.48
N PRO A 185 18.29 6.02 -7.27
CA PRO A 185 18.29 7.13 -6.30
C PRO A 185 17.30 8.24 -6.66
N GLN A 186 16.89 8.30 -7.93
CA GLN A 186 16.01 9.32 -8.47
C GLN A 186 14.62 8.75 -8.82
N ALA A 187 14.37 7.45 -8.58
CA ALA A 187 13.13 6.80 -8.95
C ALA A 187 12.04 6.99 -7.89
N HIS A 188 10.79 6.92 -8.34
CA HIS A 188 9.61 6.68 -7.54
C HIS A 188 9.16 5.22 -7.73
N PHE A 189 9.01 4.50 -6.63
CA PHE A 189 8.48 3.14 -6.64
C PHE A 189 6.96 3.22 -6.60
N CYS A 190 6.36 3.00 -7.75
CA CYS A 190 4.94 3.29 -7.96
C CYS A 190 4.02 2.12 -7.59
N LYS A 191 2.74 2.44 -7.47
CA LYS A 191 1.68 1.46 -7.24
C LYS A 191 1.01 1.03 -8.53
N THR A 192 1.02 1.89 -9.54
CA THR A 192 0.32 1.68 -10.81
C THR A 192 1.03 0.74 -11.77
N ILE A 193 2.34 0.51 -11.62
CA ILE A 193 3.08 -0.50 -12.38
C ILE A 193 3.49 -1.62 -11.43
N GLN A 194 3.15 -2.86 -11.76
CA GLN A 194 3.47 -4.02 -10.93
C GLN A 194 4.19 -5.08 -11.73
N GLN A 195 5.27 -5.61 -11.16
CA GLN A 195 5.98 -6.77 -11.68
C GLN A 195 5.92 -7.93 -10.70
N VAL A 196 5.65 -9.14 -11.22
CA VAL A 196 5.80 -10.38 -10.46
C VAL A 196 6.73 -11.29 -11.25
N TRP A 197 7.84 -11.71 -10.65
CA TRP A 197 8.84 -12.53 -11.33
C TRP A 197 8.31 -13.94 -11.59
N ARG A 198 8.22 -14.34 -12.87
CA ARG A 198 7.76 -15.66 -13.32
C ARG A 198 6.48 -16.15 -12.65
N PRO A 199 5.37 -15.41 -12.77
CA PRO A 199 4.10 -15.89 -12.25
C PRO A 199 3.74 -17.23 -12.94
N PRO A 200 2.99 -18.11 -12.26
CA PRO A 200 2.36 -19.24 -12.93
C PRO A 200 1.36 -18.75 -13.97
N PRO A 201 0.79 -19.60 -14.83
CA PRO A 201 -0.35 -19.20 -15.65
C PRO A 201 -1.41 -18.54 -14.78
N ILE A 202 -1.75 -17.29 -15.13
CA ILE A 202 -2.57 -16.45 -14.26
C ILE A 202 -4.02 -16.89 -14.35
N THR A 203 -4.56 -17.30 -13.21
CA THR A 203 -5.99 -17.55 -13.04
C THR A 203 -6.65 -16.33 -12.40
N ARG A 204 -7.98 -16.23 -12.50
CA ARG A 204 -8.74 -15.18 -11.83
C ARG A 204 -8.46 -15.14 -10.32
N GLU A 205 -8.41 -16.30 -9.67
CA GLU A 205 -8.14 -16.40 -8.25
C GLU A 205 -6.74 -15.91 -7.89
N TRP A 206 -5.74 -16.28 -8.72
CA TRP A 206 -4.38 -15.79 -8.55
C TRP A 206 -4.31 -14.27 -8.73
N ALA A 207 -4.94 -13.73 -9.79
CA ALA A 207 -4.96 -12.30 -10.07
C ALA A 207 -5.56 -11.50 -8.90
N LEU A 208 -6.70 -11.94 -8.38
CA LEU A 208 -7.37 -11.31 -7.25
C LEU A 208 -6.53 -11.30 -5.95
N ARG A 209 -5.60 -12.25 -5.79
CA ARG A 209 -4.74 -12.35 -4.60
C ARG A 209 -3.43 -11.60 -4.73
N HIS A 210 -2.89 -11.44 -5.93
CA HIS A 210 -1.52 -11.00 -6.12
C HIS A 210 -1.37 -9.71 -6.92
N ILE A 211 -2.40 -9.30 -7.68
CA ILE A 211 -2.37 -8.04 -8.40
C ILE A 211 -2.94 -6.96 -7.49
N ARG A 212 -2.15 -5.89 -7.31
CA ARG A 212 -2.54 -4.74 -6.51
C ARG A 212 -3.78 -4.06 -7.11
N PRO A 213 -4.74 -3.58 -6.31
CA PRO A 213 -5.94 -2.89 -6.83
C PRO A 213 -5.60 -1.65 -7.67
N GLU A 214 -4.52 -0.95 -7.34
CA GLU A 214 -4.06 0.23 -8.08
C GLU A 214 -3.24 -0.10 -9.32
N CYS A 215 -2.96 -1.39 -9.57
CA CYS A 215 -2.16 -1.81 -10.71
C CYS A 215 -2.86 -1.45 -12.03
N ALA A 216 -2.26 -0.54 -12.76
CA ALA A 216 -2.71 -0.12 -14.08
C ALA A 216 -1.96 -0.83 -15.21
N LEU A 217 -0.72 -1.29 -14.93
CA LEU A 217 0.14 -2.04 -15.84
C LEU A 217 0.80 -3.20 -15.11
N PHE A 218 0.47 -4.43 -15.50
CA PHE A 218 1.08 -5.66 -14.96
C PHE A 218 2.13 -6.21 -15.91
N HIS A 219 3.29 -6.62 -15.37
CA HIS A 219 4.41 -7.14 -16.15
C HIS A 219 4.77 -8.59 -15.80
N GLN A 220 5.34 -9.32 -16.77
CA GLN A 220 5.75 -10.72 -16.76
C GLN A 220 4.63 -11.74 -17.05
N CYS A 221 3.57 -11.36 -17.77
CA CYS A 221 2.55 -12.29 -18.25
C CYS A 221 3.02 -12.95 -19.57
N LYS A 222 4.04 -13.82 -19.49
CA LYS A 222 4.71 -14.44 -20.66
C LYS A 222 3.82 -15.35 -21.52
N ASP A 223 2.70 -15.82 -20.99
CA ASP A 223 1.74 -16.69 -21.69
C ASP A 223 0.45 -15.96 -22.11
N GLY A 224 0.32 -14.67 -21.74
CA GLY A 224 -0.87 -13.87 -22.02
C GLY A 224 -2.12 -14.31 -21.23
N SER A 225 -1.99 -15.20 -20.25
CA SER A 225 -3.12 -15.74 -19.48
C SER A 225 -3.92 -14.68 -18.72
N LEU A 226 -3.28 -13.60 -18.27
CA LEU A 226 -3.98 -12.51 -17.60
C LEU A 226 -4.98 -11.81 -18.54
N ILE A 227 -4.64 -11.64 -19.82
CA ILE A 227 -5.58 -11.07 -20.80
C ILE A 227 -6.80 -11.98 -20.92
N ASP A 228 -6.62 -13.31 -20.93
CA ASP A 228 -7.75 -14.25 -20.99
C ASP A 228 -8.63 -14.17 -19.74
N VAL A 229 -8.04 -13.88 -18.58
CA VAL A 229 -8.79 -13.64 -17.33
C VAL A 229 -9.59 -12.34 -17.40
N LEU A 230 -9.05 -11.31 -18.07
CA LEU A 230 -9.70 -10.00 -18.23
C LEU A 230 -10.75 -9.96 -19.36
N CYS A 231 -10.72 -10.93 -20.27
CA CYS A 231 -11.69 -11.09 -21.35
C CYS A 231 -12.74 -12.15 -20.98
N ASP A 232 -13.98 -11.98 -21.45
CA ASP A 232 -14.98 -13.04 -21.46
C ASP A 232 -14.82 -13.93 -22.70
N ASP A 233 -15.66 -14.99 -22.81
CA ASP A 233 -15.63 -15.92 -23.93
C ASP A 233 -16.02 -15.28 -25.29
N ARG A 234 -16.53 -14.04 -25.26
CA ARG A 234 -16.86 -13.23 -26.43
C ARG A 234 -15.77 -12.22 -26.81
N GLY A 235 -14.66 -12.17 -26.03
CA GLY A 235 -13.62 -11.16 -26.15
C GLY A 235 -14.03 -9.80 -25.60
N GLU A 236 -15.12 -9.73 -24.83
CA GLU A 236 -15.55 -8.53 -24.13
C GLU A 236 -14.84 -8.41 -22.79
N LYS A 237 -14.67 -7.17 -22.32
CA LYS A 237 -14.04 -6.89 -21.04
C LYS A 237 -14.79 -7.55 -19.89
N ARG A 238 -14.11 -8.45 -19.17
CA ARG A 238 -14.54 -8.85 -17.82
C ARG A 238 -14.04 -7.84 -16.83
N ILE A 239 -14.93 -7.29 -16.03
CA ILE A 239 -14.51 -6.62 -14.81
C ILE A 239 -13.90 -7.70 -13.93
N LEU A 240 -12.58 -7.62 -13.65
CA LEU A 240 -12.03 -8.28 -12.48
C LEU A 240 -12.74 -7.62 -11.29
N LEU A 241 -13.86 -8.21 -10.89
CA LEU A 241 -14.42 -7.86 -9.62
C LEU A 241 -13.32 -8.23 -8.61
N ALA A 242 -12.82 -7.25 -7.89
CA ALA A 242 -12.29 -7.49 -6.56
C ALA A 242 -13.21 -8.53 -5.91
N PRO A 243 -12.68 -9.54 -5.13
CA PRO A 243 -13.47 -10.66 -4.62
C PRO A 243 -14.76 -10.09 -4.14
N ALA A 244 -15.89 -10.54 -4.69
CA ALA A 244 -17.18 -9.84 -4.68
C ALA A 244 -17.34 -9.16 -3.33
N LEU A 245 -16.94 -7.92 -3.29
CA LEU A 245 -17.35 -7.04 -2.23
C LEU A 245 -18.83 -7.25 -2.28
N CYS A 246 -19.36 -8.00 -1.35
CA CYS A 246 -20.78 -8.09 -1.09
C CYS A 246 -21.26 -6.69 -1.36
N GLU A 247 -22.10 -6.47 -2.38
CA GLU A 247 -22.52 -5.13 -2.76
C GLU A 247 -22.84 -4.43 -1.45
N SER A 248 -21.81 -3.72 -0.98
CA SER A 248 -21.86 -3.08 0.31
C SER A 248 -22.82 -1.94 0.05
N THR A 249 -23.98 -2.02 0.65
CA THR A 249 -24.96 -0.93 0.71
C THR A 249 -24.39 0.32 1.39
N TYR A 250 -23.08 0.36 1.59
CA TYR A 250 -22.33 1.45 2.20
C TYR A 250 -22.02 2.53 1.16
N PRO A 251 -22.27 3.80 1.49
CA PRO A 251 -22.07 4.92 0.58
C PRO A 251 -20.60 5.03 0.14
N LYS A 252 -20.37 5.39 -1.14
CA LYS A 252 -19.03 5.56 -1.75
C LYS A 252 -18.15 6.64 -1.06
N SER A 253 -18.72 7.51 -0.24
CA SER A 253 -18.00 8.43 0.65
C SER A 253 -18.24 8.02 2.09
N TYR A 254 -17.23 7.50 2.75
CA TYR A 254 -17.31 7.04 4.15
C TYR A 254 -17.37 8.17 5.18
N LEU A 255 -17.00 9.38 4.78
CA LEU A 255 -17.05 10.56 5.61
C LEU A 255 -17.59 11.75 4.81
N PRO A 256 -18.27 12.72 5.45
CA PRO A 256 -18.78 13.90 4.77
C PRO A 256 -17.64 14.68 4.11
N ALA A 257 -17.71 14.87 2.80
CA ALA A 257 -16.64 15.49 2.00
C ALA A 257 -16.26 16.93 2.41
N ASN A 258 -17.14 17.62 3.13
CA ASN A 258 -17.00 19.05 3.45
C ASN A 258 -17.08 19.39 4.95
N SER A 259 -17.01 18.40 5.85
CA SER A 259 -17.02 18.63 7.29
C SER A 259 -15.85 17.91 7.98
N THR A 260 -15.30 18.54 9.01
CA THR A 260 -14.35 17.83 9.89
C THR A 260 -15.09 16.67 10.55
N PRO A 261 -14.67 15.40 10.34
CA PRO A 261 -15.38 14.26 10.89
C PRO A 261 -15.33 14.29 12.41
N ARG A 262 -16.45 13.96 13.03
CA ARG A 262 -16.55 13.84 14.48
C ARG A 262 -15.70 12.66 14.95
N THR A 263 -14.50 12.96 15.47
CA THR A 263 -13.53 11.97 15.93
C THR A 263 -13.60 11.85 17.45
N GLU A 264 -13.81 10.66 17.96
CA GLU A 264 -13.85 10.32 19.39
C GLU A 264 -12.68 9.41 19.77
N ILE A 265 -12.10 9.63 20.95
CA ILE A 265 -11.01 8.79 21.48
C ILE A 265 -11.63 7.68 22.33
N LEU A 266 -11.19 6.42 22.10
CA LEU A 266 -11.59 5.26 22.87
C LEU A 266 -10.37 4.64 23.55
N ILE A 267 -10.51 4.33 24.85
CA ILE A 267 -9.52 3.64 25.64
C ILE A 267 -10.20 2.42 26.30
N VAL A 268 -9.63 1.24 26.13
CA VAL A 268 -10.05 0.03 26.87
C VAL A 268 -8.95 -0.29 27.87
N THR A 269 -9.30 -0.41 29.16
CA THR A 269 -8.29 -0.56 30.22
C THR A 269 -8.81 -1.38 31.40
N TYR A 270 -7.89 -1.72 32.30
CA TYR A 270 -8.09 -2.48 33.53
C TYR A 270 -7.38 -1.78 34.70
N ALA A 271 -7.80 -2.10 35.92
CA ALA A 271 -7.24 -1.51 37.14
C ALA A 271 -5.70 -1.68 37.27
N LYS A 272 -5.17 -2.77 36.72
CA LYS A 272 -3.71 -3.00 36.68
C LYS A 272 -2.93 -1.92 35.94
N ASP A 273 -3.56 -1.25 34.96
CA ASP A 273 -2.93 -0.23 34.14
C ASP A 273 -3.26 1.21 34.60
N MET A 274 -3.84 1.36 35.81
CA MET A 274 -4.34 2.61 36.35
C MET A 274 -3.31 3.74 36.38
N GLU A 275 -2.07 3.44 36.71
CA GLU A 275 -1.01 4.45 36.76
C GLU A 275 -0.64 4.96 35.37
N PHE A 276 -0.53 4.05 34.39
CA PHE A 276 -0.34 4.45 32.99
C PHE A 276 -1.53 5.27 32.48
N LEU A 277 -2.76 4.86 32.80
CA LEU A 277 -3.97 5.59 32.42
C LEU A 277 -3.94 7.05 32.88
N ARG A 278 -3.40 7.34 34.08
CA ARG A 278 -3.24 8.71 34.56
C ARG A 278 -2.38 9.57 33.63
N TYR A 279 -1.27 9.01 33.16
CA TYR A 279 -0.39 9.66 32.19
C TYR A 279 -1.03 9.76 30.81
N CYS A 280 -1.67 8.72 30.34
CA CYS A 280 -2.43 8.71 29.08
C CYS A 280 -3.45 9.85 29.05
N LEU A 281 -4.36 9.92 30.03
CA LEU A 281 -5.38 10.97 30.12
C LEU A 281 -4.79 12.36 30.31
N ALA A 282 -3.72 12.50 31.08
CA ALA A 282 -3.02 13.77 31.23
C ALA A 282 -2.43 14.26 29.90
N SER A 283 -1.85 13.33 29.10
CA SER A 283 -1.33 13.64 27.77
C SER A 283 -2.45 14.02 26.78
N ILE A 284 -3.58 13.28 26.80
CA ILE A 284 -4.75 13.59 25.98
C ILE A 284 -5.27 14.98 26.31
N ARG A 285 -5.46 15.32 27.59
CA ARG A 285 -5.89 16.64 28.03
C ARG A 285 -4.94 17.76 27.58
N LYS A 286 -3.63 17.49 27.56
CA LYS A 286 -2.60 18.47 27.19
C LYS A 286 -2.48 18.64 25.68
N TYR A 287 -2.59 17.57 24.91
CA TYR A 287 -2.16 17.55 23.52
C TYR A 287 -3.29 17.31 22.52
N ALA A 288 -4.41 16.65 22.90
CA ALA A 288 -5.52 16.38 21.98
C ALA A 288 -6.45 17.60 21.89
N VAL A 289 -6.59 18.14 20.69
CA VAL A 289 -7.42 19.34 20.44
C VAL A 289 -8.43 19.07 19.34
N GLY A 290 -9.70 19.42 19.57
CA GLY A 290 -10.76 19.31 18.57
C GLY A 290 -11.37 17.91 18.44
N PHE A 291 -11.04 16.98 19.33
CA PHE A 291 -11.74 15.69 19.45
C PHE A 291 -13.10 15.88 20.13
N ALA A 292 -14.06 15.04 19.77
CA ALA A 292 -15.44 15.12 20.27
C ALA A 292 -15.58 14.69 21.74
N GLY A 293 -14.61 13.93 22.24
CA GLY A 293 -14.55 13.43 23.60
C GLY A 293 -13.66 12.21 23.72
N THR A 294 -13.53 11.73 24.96
CA THR A 294 -12.84 10.48 25.30
C THR A 294 -13.82 9.55 26.00
N THR A 295 -13.94 8.32 25.50
CA THR A 295 -14.69 7.24 26.13
C THR A 295 -13.71 6.24 26.73
N LEU A 296 -13.89 5.92 28.02
CA LEU A 296 -13.11 4.93 28.75
C LEU A 296 -13.98 3.70 29.00
N LEU A 297 -13.53 2.55 28.51
CA LEU A 297 -14.19 1.26 28.75
C LEU A 297 -13.45 0.48 29.82
N VAL A 298 -14.15 0.05 30.83
CA VAL A 298 -13.61 -0.70 31.97
C VAL A 298 -14.53 -1.85 32.37
N PRO A 299 -14.00 -2.94 32.93
CA PRO A 299 -14.84 -4.04 33.41
C PRO A 299 -15.84 -3.60 34.48
N SER A 300 -17.05 -4.15 34.46
CA SER A 300 -18.11 -3.82 35.42
C SER A 300 -17.73 -4.11 36.88
N HIS A 301 -16.89 -5.09 37.11
CA HIS A 301 -16.42 -5.44 38.45
C HIS A 301 -15.42 -4.43 39.03
N GLU A 302 -14.83 -3.56 38.19
CA GLU A 302 -13.92 -2.48 38.61
C GLU A 302 -14.63 -1.12 38.78
N LYS A 303 -15.98 -1.13 38.73
CA LYS A 303 -16.80 0.07 38.92
C LYS A 303 -16.45 0.77 40.23
N GLY A 304 -16.31 2.09 40.16
CA GLY A 304 -15.92 2.92 41.31
C GLY A 304 -14.42 3.25 41.37
N LEU A 305 -13.55 2.43 40.81
CA LEU A 305 -12.11 2.73 40.78
C LEU A 305 -11.78 3.91 39.85
N TYR A 306 -12.67 4.27 38.94
CA TYR A 306 -12.48 5.28 37.90
C TYR A 306 -13.26 6.59 38.13
N ASP A 307 -13.78 6.82 39.35
CA ASP A 307 -14.53 8.04 39.66
C ASP A 307 -13.73 9.33 39.48
N TRP A 308 -12.42 9.26 39.60
CA TRP A 308 -11.50 10.38 39.35
C TRP A 308 -11.39 10.79 37.87
N VAL A 309 -11.79 9.92 36.95
CA VAL A 309 -11.67 10.13 35.47
C VAL A 309 -12.78 11.01 34.93
N LYS A 310 -13.89 11.21 35.65
CA LYS A 310 -15.13 11.86 35.16
C LYS A 310 -14.97 13.25 34.52
N ARG A 311 -13.84 13.92 34.77
CA ARG A 311 -13.52 15.21 34.15
C ARG A 311 -12.83 15.07 32.78
N ASP A 312 -12.17 13.94 32.55
CA ASP A 312 -11.30 13.72 31.39
C ASP A 312 -11.94 12.79 30.37
N ALA A 313 -12.83 11.89 30.80
CA ALA A 313 -13.49 10.91 29.93
C ALA A 313 -14.86 10.48 30.45
N THR A 314 -15.69 10.00 29.51
CA THR A 314 -16.95 9.30 29.82
C THR A 314 -16.63 7.84 30.11
N VAL A 315 -16.87 7.39 31.34
CA VAL A 315 -16.63 6.01 31.74
C VAL A 315 -17.84 5.13 31.40
N LYS A 316 -17.60 4.05 30.66
CA LYS A 316 -18.59 3.03 30.34
C LYS A 316 -18.09 1.67 30.83
N TYR A 317 -19.01 0.76 31.11
CA TYR A 317 -18.72 -0.52 31.73
C TYR A 317 -19.12 -1.68 30.84
N PHE A 318 -18.29 -2.71 30.78
CA PHE A 318 -18.59 -3.96 30.07
C PHE A 318 -18.45 -5.17 31.00
N ASP A 319 -19.20 -6.22 30.72
CA ASP A 319 -19.13 -7.46 31.46
C ASP A 319 -17.99 -8.32 30.89
N GLU A 320 -17.09 -8.74 31.77
CA GLU A 320 -15.95 -9.58 31.45
C GLU A 320 -16.24 -11.04 31.83
N PRO A 321 -16.17 -11.97 30.86
CA PRO A 321 -16.24 -13.39 31.18
C PRO A 321 -15.02 -13.84 32.00
N ALA A 322 -15.21 -14.63 33.02
CA ALA A 322 -14.18 -15.09 33.94
C ALA A 322 -12.97 -15.72 33.17
N GLY A 323 -11.78 -15.27 33.47
CA GLY A 323 -10.55 -15.77 32.85
C GLY A 323 -10.34 -15.39 31.37
N LYS A 324 -11.13 -14.47 30.85
CA LYS A 324 -11.08 -14.05 29.43
C LYS A 324 -10.75 -12.56 29.24
N GLY A 325 -10.07 -11.93 30.20
CA GLY A 325 -9.80 -10.48 30.20
C GLY A 325 -9.18 -9.97 28.90
N MET A 326 -8.13 -10.63 28.39
CA MET A 326 -7.49 -10.24 27.13
C MET A 326 -8.46 -10.34 25.94
N MET A 327 -9.21 -11.43 25.82
CA MET A 327 -10.19 -11.60 24.73
C MET A 327 -11.36 -10.62 24.87
N ALA A 328 -11.81 -10.36 26.09
CA ALA A 328 -12.83 -9.35 26.36
C ALA A 328 -12.37 -7.95 25.93
N ALA A 329 -11.14 -7.55 26.25
CA ALA A 329 -10.57 -6.28 25.79
C ALA A 329 -10.56 -6.15 24.27
N GLN A 330 -10.15 -7.21 23.56
CA GLN A 330 -10.13 -7.22 22.09
C GLN A 330 -11.55 -7.13 21.50
N ILE A 331 -12.54 -7.78 22.11
CA ILE A 331 -13.96 -7.62 21.74
C ILE A 331 -14.38 -6.16 21.90
N GLN A 332 -14.07 -5.53 23.02
CA GLN A 332 -14.46 -4.13 23.26
C GLN A 332 -13.80 -3.18 22.26
N LYS A 333 -12.54 -3.41 21.92
CA LYS A 333 -11.83 -2.66 20.88
C LYS A 333 -12.52 -2.80 19.52
N LEU A 334 -12.95 -4.01 19.13
CA LEU A 334 -13.63 -4.26 17.84
C LEU A 334 -15.15 -4.05 17.85
N THR A 335 -15.71 -3.66 18.99
CA THR A 335 -17.09 -3.15 19.11
C THR A 335 -17.14 -1.66 19.42
N ALA A 336 -16.07 -0.93 19.14
CA ALA A 336 -15.91 0.49 19.42
C ALA A 336 -17.04 1.35 18.86
N ASP A 337 -17.61 0.97 17.72
CA ASP A 337 -18.77 1.64 17.10
C ASP A 337 -20.04 1.63 17.97
N ARG A 338 -20.21 0.61 18.81
CA ARG A 338 -21.32 0.52 19.76
C ARG A 338 -21.11 1.45 20.98
N TRP A 339 -19.84 1.67 21.32
CA TRP A 339 -19.45 2.51 22.46
C TRP A 339 -19.37 4.00 22.10
N CYS A 340 -19.02 4.31 20.84
CA CYS A 340 -18.92 5.65 20.27
C CYS A 340 -19.93 5.84 19.12
N PRO A 341 -21.27 5.74 19.39
CA PRO A 341 -22.29 5.68 18.32
C PRO A 341 -22.42 6.98 17.53
N ASN A 342 -21.97 8.10 18.09
CA ASN A 342 -22.05 9.41 17.45
C ASN A 342 -20.74 9.81 16.76
N ALA A 343 -19.70 8.98 16.81
CA ALA A 343 -18.45 9.25 16.11
C ALA A 343 -18.54 8.87 14.62
N ASP A 344 -17.93 9.64 13.75
CA ASP A 344 -17.67 9.25 12.36
C ASP A 344 -16.38 8.43 12.29
N VAL A 345 -15.39 8.82 13.10
CA VAL A 345 -14.07 8.21 13.22
C VAL A 345 -13.77 7.91 14.68
N ILE A 346 -13.21 6.75 14.94
CA ILE A 346 -12.79 6.37 16.28
C ILE A 346 -11.26 6.22 16.29
N LEU A 347 -10.64 6.97 17.21
CA LEU A 347 -9.24 6.86 17.52
C LEU A 347 -9.10 5.99 18.77
N THR A 348 -8.56 4.79 18.61
CA THR A 348 -8.37 3.87 19.73
C THR A 348 -6.91 3.89 20.18
N THR A 349 -6.70 4.00 21.48
CA THR A 349 -5.37 3.94 22.10
C THR A 349 -5.43 3.11 23.37
N ASP A 350 -4.29 2.54 23.77
CA ASP A 350 -4.18 1.77 25.01
C ASP A 350 -3.79 2.70 26.18
N ALA A 351 -4.03 2.23 27.41
CA ALA A 351 -3.80 3.03 28.61
C ALA A 351 -2.30 3.35 28.83
N ASP A 352 -1.41 2.54 28.30
CA ASP A 352 0.04 2.70 28.35
C ASP A 352 0.60 3.52 27.17
N CYS A 353 -0.26 4.24 26.47
CA CYS A 353 0.10 5.14 25.39
C CYS A 353 -0.01 6.61 25.82
N MET A 354 0.88 7.47 25.34
CA MET A 354 0.83 8.90 25.59
C MET A 354 1.04 9.69 24.30
N LEU A 355 0.23 10.73 24.12
CA LEU A 355 0.52 11.76 23.12
C LEU A 355 1.70 12.60 23.59
N PHE A 356 2.61 12.94 22.71
CA PHE A 356 3.79 13.74 23.06
C PHE A 356 3.87 15.10 22.36
N ARG A 357 2.92 15.40 21.50
CA ARG A 357 2.75 16.69 20.83
C ARG A 357 1.29 16.99 20.56
N ARG A 358 0.98 18.23 20.26
CA ARG A 358 -0.37 18.64 19.88
C ARG A 358 -0.85 17.84 18.66
N VAL A 359 -2.05 17.29 18.75
CA VAL A 359 -2.74 16.52 17.72
C VAL A 359 -4.18 16.99 17.58
N THR A 360 -4.67 16.92 16.36
CA THR A 360 -6.05 17.22 15.96
C THR A 360 -6.62 16.08 15.12
N PRO A 361 -7.94 15.99 14.94
CA PRO A 361 -8.52 15.02 14.00
C PRO A 361 -7.91 15.10 12.60
N SER A 362 -7.50 16.28 12.13
CA SER A 362 -6.92 16.49 10.80
C SER A 362 -5.52 15.86 10.63
N ASP A 363 -4.83 15.55 11.71
CA ASP A 363 -3.55 14.82 11.66
C ASP A 363 -3.77 13.36 11.26
N TYR A 364 -4.95 12.82 11.57
CA TYR A 364 -5.32 11.43 11.34
C TYR A 364 -6.31 11.24 10.19
N VAL A 365 -7.05 12.28 9.82
CA VAL A 365 -8.05 12.21 8.75
C VAL A 365 -7.74 13.27 7.71
N LYS A 366 -7.49 12.83 6.48
CA LYS A 366 -7.20 13.70 5.32
C LYS A 366 -8.12 13.32 4.17
N ASP A 367 -8.76 14.31 3.56
CA ASP A 367 -9.65 14.10 2.40
C ASP A 367 -10.72 13.01 2.64
N GLY A 368 -11.26 12.98 3.87
CA GLY A 368 -12.25 11.98 4.28
C GLY A 368 -11.71 10.56 4.47
N LYS A 369 -10.39 10.38 4.54
CA LYS A 369 -9.73 9.08 4.73
C LYS A 369 -8.98 9.04 6.05
N CYS A 370 -9.08 7.92 6.77
CA CYS A 370 -8.34 7.69 8.01
C CYS A 370 -6.90 7.25 7.74
N MET A 371 -5.98 7.67 8.60
CA MET A 371 -4.60 7.20 8.57
C MET A 371 -4.53 5.73 8.98
N MET A 372 -3.83 4.94 8.19
CA MET A 372 -3.44 3.58 8.57
C MET A 372 -1.94 3.41 8.41
N VAL A 373 -1.25 3.16 9.51
CA VAL A 373 0.18 2.80 9.50
C VAL A 373 0.30 1.31 9.24
N ARG A 374 1.15 0.93 8.28
CA ARG A 374 1.34 -0.47 7.90
C ARG A 374 2.78 -0.79 7.56
N GLU A 375 3.17 -2.04 7.77
CA GLU A 375 4.46 -2.59 7.35
C GLU A 375 4.25 -3.89 6.59
N ALA A 376 4.90 -4.08 5.45
CA ALA A 376 4.77 -5.33 4.71
C ALA A 376 5.37 -6.49 5.51
N PHE A 377 4.61 -7.57 5.72
CA PHE A 377 5.15 -8.75 6.40
C PHE A 377 6.41 -9.32 5.74
N ALA A 378 6.55 -9.14 4.44
CA ALA A 378 7.75 -9.56 3.70
C ALA A 378 9.03 -8.84 4.13
N THR A 379 8.94 -7.63 4.71
CA THR A 379 10.09 -6.84 5.18
C THR A 379 10.38 -7.05 6.66
N ILE A 380 9.46 -7.68 7.40
CA ILE A 380 9.61 -7.91 8.84
C ILE A 380 10.57 -9.08 9.09
N SER A 381 11.74 -8.78 9.64
CA SER A 381 12.75 -9.81 9.98
C SER A 381 12.49 -10.53 11.30
N ASN A 382 11.68 -9.95 12.21
CA ASN A 382 11.38 -10.57 13.49
C ASN A 382 10.29 -11.64 13.34
N PRO A 383 10.61 -12.94 13.49
CA PRO A 383 9.64 -14.02 13.32
C PRO A 383 8.48 -13.96 14.31
N ASN A 384 8.70 -13.37 15.49
CA ASN A 384 7.64 -13.24 16.50
C ASN A 384 6.51 -12.29 16.06
N ARG A 385 6.74 -11.42 15.10
CA ARG A 385 5.70 -10.56 14.53
C ARG A 385 4.85 -11.28 13.48
N HIS A 386 5.36 -12.35 12.90
CA HIS A 386 4.63 -13.15 11.91
C HIS A 386 3.51 -14.00 12.51
N ILE A 387 3.47 -14.18 13.83
CA ILE A 387 2.39 -14.91 14.52
C ILE A 387 1.01 -14.28 14.29
N TRP A 388 0.95 -12.96 14.05
CA TRP A 388 -0.30 -12.25 13.75
C TRP A 388 -0.95 -12.71 12.45
N LYS A 389 -0.18 -13.13 11.45
CA LYS A 389 -0.71 -13.66 10.20
C LYS A 389 -1.62 -14.86 10.41
N GLU A 390 -1.17 -15.81 11.24
CA GLU A 390 -1.96 -17.02 11.53
C GLU A 390 -3.25 -16.67 12.29
N CYS A 391 -3.19 -15.73 13.22
CA CYS A 391 -4.37 -15.26 13.94
C CYS A 391 -5.39 -14.64 12.97
N VAL A 392 -4.95 -13.77 12.08
CA VAL A 392 -5.81 -13.14 11.06
C VAL A 392 -6.37 -14.18 10.11
N LYS A 393 -5.53 -15.07 9.57
CA LYS A 393 -5.96 -16.14 8.66
C LYS A 393 -7.03 -17.04 9.29
N SER A 394 -6.86 -17.38 10.56
CA SER A 394 -7.83 -18.17 11.30
C SER A 394 -9.15 -17.43 11.49
N ALA A 395 -9.11 -16.11 11.68
CA ALA A 395 -10.30 -15.30 11.95
C ALA A 395 -11.10 -14.96 10.68
N ILE A 396 -10.43 -14.68 9.55
CA ILE A 396 -11.09 -14.15 8.35
C ILE A 396 -10.85 -14.95 7.07
N GLY A 397 -10.04 -16.03 7.12
CA GLY A 397 -9.86 -16.98 6.03
C GLY A 397 -8.77 -16.67 5.01
N TRP A 398 -8.11 -15.50 5.09
CA TRP A 398 -6.99 -15.17 4.23
C TRP A 398 -5.80 -14.63 5.02
N GLU A 399 -4.61 -14.79 4.46
CA GLU A 399 -3.37 -14.33 5.04
C GLU A 399 -3.15 -12.85 4.71
N PRO A 400 -2.93 -11.97 5.72
CA PRO A 400 -2.68 -10.57 5.47
C PRO A 400 -1.28 -10.36 4.87
N GLU A 401 -1.18 -9.44 3.92
CA GLU A 401 0.09 -8.97 3.38
C GLU A 401 0.76 -7.95 4.31
N TRP A 402 -0.06 -7.18 5.04
CA TRP A 402 0.37 -6.05 5.85
C TRP A 402 0.14 -6.29 7.33
N GLU A 403 1.14 -5.99 8.13
CA GLU A 403 1.03 -5.82 9.56
C GLU A 403 0.56 -4.39 9.86
N THR A 404 -0.49 -4.26 10.63
CA THR A 404 -1.14 -2.96 10.92
C THR A 404 -1.14 -2.59 12.41
N MET A 405 -0.60 -3.43 13.27
CA MET A 405 -0.38 -3.12 14.69
C MET A 405 0.97 -2.40 14.92
N VAL A 406 1.38 -1.58 13.95
CA VAL A 406 2.74 -0.99 13.97
C VAL A 406 2.82 0.19 14.91
N ARG A 407 1.74 0.94 15.06
CA ARG A 407 1.70 2.19 15.82
C ARG A 407 0.34 2.46 16.44
N HIS A 408 0.36 3.04 17.64
CA HIS A 408 -0.76 3.71 18.23
C HIS A 408 -0.73 5.22 17.92
N PRO A 409 -1.90 5.88 17.92
CA PRO A 409 -3.24 5.31 18.03
C PRO A 409 -3.69 4.63 16.74
N GLN A 410 -4.62 3.69 16.85
CA GLN A 410 -5.32 3.09 15.72
C GLN A 410 -6.51 3.97 15.33
N VAL A 411 -6.64 4.32 14.05
CA VAL A 411 -7.65 5.27 13.59
C VAL A 411 -8.48 4.66 12.47
N HIS A 412 -9.78 4.49 12.75
CA HIS A 412 -10.66 3.81 11.82
C HIS A 412 -12.01 4.52 11.67
N PRO A 413 -12.61 4.51 10.47
CA PRO A 413 -14.00 4.91 10.30
C PRO A 413 -14.90 3.99 11.12
N ARG A 414 -15.93 4.53 11.72
CA ARG A 414 -16.83 3.77 12.60
C ARG A 414 -17.41 2.50 11.94
N HIS A 415 -17.72 2.53 10.66
CA HIS A 415 -18.28 1.37 9.95
C HIS A 415 -17.29 0.20 9.79
N SER A 416 -15.98 0.42 9.84
CA SER A 416 -14.97 -0.65 9.71
C SER A 416 -15.08 -1.71 10.78
N TYR A 417 -15.55 -1.34 11.96
CA TYR A 417 -15.75 -2.29 13.07
C TYR A 417 -16.84 -3.32 12.78
N GLN A 418 -17.93 -2.91 12.11
CA GLN A 418 -18.96 -3.85 11.68
C GLN A 418 -18.43 -4.77 10.58
N LEU A 419 -17.68 -4.25 9.61
CA LEU A 419 -17.09 -5.06 8.53
C LEU A 419 -16.21 -6.19 9.07
N VAL A 420 -15.41 -5.91 10.10
CA VAL A 420 -14.58 -6.95 10.75
C VAL A 420 -15.44 -8.04 11.38
N ARG A 421 -16.47 -7.67 12.16
CA ARG A 421 -17.35 -8.64 12.80
C ARG A 421 -18.07 -9.52 11.78
N ASP A 422 -18.52 -8.92 10.67
CA ASP A 422 -19.17 -9.63 9.57
C ASP A 422 -18.21 -10.58 8.85
N ALA A 423 -16.96 -10.15 8.61
CA ALA A 423 -15.93 -10.97 7.99
C ALA A 423 -15.59 -12.20 8.85
N VAL A 424 -15.41 -12.01 10.16
CA VAL A 424 -15.14 -13.10 11.11
C VAL A 424 -16.33 -14.06 11.18
N ALA A 425 -17.55 -13.56 11.33
CA ALA A 425 -18.74 -14.39 11.41
C ALA A 425 -18.96 -15.18 10.11
N LYS A 426 -18.74 -14.57 8.96
CA LYS A 426 -18.86 -15.21 7.64
C LYS A 426 -17.85 -16.36 7.47
N HIS A 427 -16.61 -16.16 7.89
CA HIS A 427 -15.57 -17.18 7.72
C HIS A 427 -15.72 -18.32 8.72
N THR A 428 -15.95 -17.99 9.99
CA THR A 428 -15.94 -18.97 11.09
C THR A 428 -17.27 -19.67 11.29
N GLY A 429 -18.35 -19.14 10.73
CA GLY A 429 -19.72 -19.63 10.95
C GLY A 429 -20.24 -19.35 12.37
N GLN A 430 -19.56 -18.52 13.16
CA GLN A 430 -19.90 -18.19 14.54
C GLN A 430 -20.10 -16.67 14.70
N PRO A 431 -20.94 -16.22 15.65
CA PRO A 431 -20.95 -14.82 16.05
C PRO A 431 -19.54 -14.37 16.47
N PHE A 432 -19.18 -13.12 16.11
CA PHE A 432 -17.85 -12.56 16.36
C PHE A 432 -17.37 -12.75 17.81
N GLU A 433 -18.21 -12.37 18.78
CA GLU A 433 -17.87 -12.45 20.20
C GLU A 433 -17.65 -13.91 20.63
N GLY A 434 -18.49 -14.83 20.14
CA GLY A 434 -18.34 -16.26 20.41
C GLY A 434 -17.02 -16.82 19.89
N TYR A 435 -16.66 -16.47 18.66
CA TYR A 435 -15.37 -16.86 18.08
C TYR A 435 -14.19 -16.35 18.91
N VAL A 436 -14.15 -15.04 19.20
CA VAL A 436 -13.04 -14.46 19.96
C VAL A 436 -12.91 -15.07 21.34
N LEU A 437 -14.01 -15.30 22.05
CA LEU A 437 -14.00 -15.97 23.35
C LEU A 437 -13.57 -17.44 23.28
N SER A 438 -13.74 -18.11 22.13
CA SER A 438 -13.27 -19.48 21.93
C SER A 438 -11.75 -19.55 21.70
N CYS A 439 -11.12 -18.46 21.29
CA CYS A 439 -9.68 -18.39 21.09
C CYS A 439 -8.90 -18.57 22.40
N ARG A 440 -7.67 -19.07 22.28
CA ARG A 440 -6.74 -19.19 23.41
C ARG A 440 -6.07 -17.83 23.68
N ASN A 441 -5.63 -17.62 24.93
CA ASN A 441 -4.81 -16.46 25.30
C ASN A 441 -3.33 -16.61 24.87
N GLU A 442 -3.05 -17.53 23.96
CA GLU A 442 -1.70 -17.87 23.50
C GLU A 442 -1.63 -17.75 21.99
N PHE A 443 -0.63 -17.05 21.49
CA PHE A 443 -0.40 -16.92 20.06
C PHE A 443 0.43 -18.11 19.53
N PRO A 444 0.17 -18.58 18.30
CA PRO A 444 -0.74 -18.02 17.27
C PRO A 444 -2.22 -18.49 17.38
N GLN A 445 -2.63 -19.22 18.42
CA GLN A 445 -4.01 -19.71 18.59
C GLN A 445 -4.95 -18.65 19.19
N GLY A 446 -4.43 -17.44 19.42
CA GLY A 446 -5.19 -16.30 19.93
C GLY A 446 -5.93 -15.54 18.81
N PHE A 447 -6.46 -14.40 19.20
CA PHE A 447 -7.05 -13.43 18.28
C PHE A 447 -6.22 -12.14 18.32
N ALA A 448 -6.09 -11.46 17.18
CA ALA A 448 -5.30 -10.23 17.04
C ALA A 448 -6.19 -9.12 16.45
N GLU A 449 -6.65 -8.21 17.31
CA GLU A 449 -7.66 -7.21 16.95
C GLU A 449 -7.20 -6.25 15.85
N TRP A 450 -6.05 -5.61 16.03
CA TRP A 450 -5.57 -4.59 15.10
C TRP A 450 -5.15 -5.15 13.75
N PRO A 451 -4.37 -6.26 13.69
CA PRO A 451 -4.07 -6.90 12.42
C PRO A 451 -5.32 -7.38 11.68
N THR A 452 -6.35 -7.87 12.40
CA THR A 452 -7.61 -8.30 11.79
C THR A 452 -8.41 -7.11 11.26
N LEU A 453 -8.52 -6.01 12.04
CA LEU A 453 -9.19 -4.78 11.61
C LEU A 453 -8.49 -4.15 10.40
N GLY A 454 -7.16 -4.08 10.43
CA GLY A 454 -6.39 -3.56 9.31
C GLY A 454 -6.51 -4.42 8.05
N ALA A 455 -6.42 -5.74 8.17
CA ALA A 455 -6.57 -6.65 7.02
C ALA A 455 -7.95 -6.50 6.35
N VAL A 456 -9.03 -6.45 7.14
CA VAL A 456 -10.38 -6.22 6.62
C VAL A 456 -10.53 -4.80 6.06
N GLY A 457 -9.98 -3.78 6.75
CA GLY A 457 -9.98 -2.40 6.29
C GLY A 457 -9.30 -2.24 4.93
N ILE A 458 -8.14 -2.85 4.73
CA ILE A 458 -7.41 -2.84 3.45
C ILE A 458 -8.20 -3.58 2.36
N SER A 459 -8.80 -4.73 2.67
CA SER A 459 -9.46 -5.55 1.67
C SER A 459 -10.87 -5.09 1.30
N GLN A 460 -11.60 -4.45 2.21
CA GLN A 460 -13.02 -4.15 2.05
C GLN A 460 -13.38 -2.66 2.12
N ALA A 461 -12.49 -1.83 2.61
CA ALA A 461 -12.71 -0.40 2.80
C ALA A 461 -11.47 0.44 2.48
N GLU A 462 -10.62 0.02 1.54
CA GLU A 462 -9.36 0.68 1.21
C GLU A 462 -9.54 2.17 0.90
N GLY A 463 -10.60 2.54 0.17
CA GLY A 463 -10.96 3.92 -0.12
C GLY A 463 -11.20 4.80 1.11
N ALA A 464 -11.40 4.21 2.29
CA ALA A 464 -11.57 4.91 3.57
C ALA A 464 -10.24 5.23 4.27
N TYR A 465 -9.11 4.81 3.69
CA TYR A 465 -7.80 4.99 4.30
C TYR A 465 -6.81 5.70 3.39
N TRP A 466 -5.89 6.43 4.01
CA TRP A 466 -4.61 6.82 3.42
C TRP A 466 -3.50 6.13 4.22
N PHE A 467 -2.48 5.63 3.52
CA PHE A 467 -1.50 4.73 4.11
C PHE A 467 -0.20 5.45 4.44
N VAL A 468 0.37 5.07 5.60
CA VAL A 468 1.73 5.41 6.01
C VAL A 468 2.51 4.11 6.06
N ASP A 469 3.36 3.88 5.07
CA ASP A 469 4.22 2.72 5.04
C ASP A 469 5.37 2.89 6.04
N TYR A 470 5.61 1.87 6.84
CA TYR A 470 6.63 1.84 7.87
C TYR A 470 7.71 0.82 7.53
N ASP A 471 8.96 1.15 7.84
CA ASP A 471 10.11 0.27 7.64
C ASP A 471 11.01 0.32 8.88
N HIS A 472 10.93 -0.72 9.69
CA HIS A 472 11.76 -0.87 10.89
C HIS A 472 13.26 -0.93 10.59
N ARG A 473 13.67 -1.48 9.45
CA ARG A 473 15.08 -1.56 9.08
C ARG A 473 15.64 -0.19 8.77
N ALA A 474 14.95 0.58 7.93
CA ALA A 474 15.36 1.93 7.60
C ALA A 474 15.43 2.83 8.85
N ASP A 475 14.47 2.69 9.77
CA ASP A 475 14.47 3.44 11.02
C ASP A 475 15.63 3.00 11.96
N ALA A 476 15.94 1.70 12.03
CA ALA A 476 17.05 1.18 12.82
C ALA A 476 18.41 1.63 12.28
N GLU A 477 18.59 1.58 10.95
CA GLU A 477 19.79 2.07 10.26
C GLU A 477 19.99 3.57 10.48
N LEU A 478 18.92 4.36 10.38
CA LEU A 478 18.95 5.80 10.63
C LEU A 478 19.42 6.14 12.05
N CYS A 479 19.11 5.27 13.02
CA CYS A 479 19.54 5.42 14.40
C CYS A 479 20.93 4.84 14.68
N GLY A 480 21.57 4.16 13.75
CA GLY A 480 22.78 3.38 13.97
C GLY A 480 22.57 2.21 14.94
N ARG A 481 21.40 1.56 14.89
CA ARG A 481 20.99 0.47 15.78
C ARG A 481 20.68 -0.79 14.99
N GLU A 482 20.85 -1.96 15.62
CA GLU A 482 20.51 -3.22 14.99
C GLU A 482 18.99 -3.36 14.78
N PRO A 483 18.53 -3.81 13.60
CA PRO A 483 17.13 -4.09 13.36
C PRO A 483 16.58 -5.08 14.40
N GLY A 484 15.47 -4.75 15.04
CA GLY A 484 14.82 -5.58 16.06
C GLY A 484 15.37 -5.39 17.48
N SER A 485 16.37 -4.52 17.72
CA SER A 485 16.83 -4.15 19.06
C SER A 485 15.80 -3.33 19.84
N PHE A 486 14.82 -2.75 19.13
CA PHE A 486 13.68 -2.03 19.69
C PHE A 486 12.40 -2.53 19.03
N GLN A 487 11.34 -2.59 19.83
CA GLN A 487 10.04 -2.94 19.28
C GLN A 487 9.49 -1.83 18.39
N TYR A 488 9.73 -0.55 18.80
CA TYR A 488 9.32 0.62 18.05
C TYR A 488 10.37 1.73 18.17
N LEU A 489 10.63 2.40 17.05
CA LEU A 489 11.42 3.62 16.97
C LEU A 489 10.47 4.77 16.63
N TYR A 490 10.52 5.85 17.39
CA TYR A 490 9.62 6.99 17.22
C TYR A 490 10.33 8.14 16.53
N ARG A 491 9.66 8.72 15.54
CA ARG A 491 10.15 9.91 14.82
C ARG A 491 9.29 11.11 15.17
N ARG A 492 9.93 12.20 15.61
CA ARG A 492 9.26 13.43 16.00
C ARG A 492 8.49 14.08 14.85
N ASP A 493 8.96 13.93 13.62
CA ASP A 493 8.36 14.48 12.41
C ASP A 493 7.12 13.71 11.94
N ARG A 494 6.98 12.45 12.34
CA ARG A 494 5.96 11.53 11.85
C ARG A 494 5.00 11.02 12.92
N ASP A 495 5.53 10.61 14.07
CA ASP A 495 4.75 9.93 15.10
C ASP A 495 4.10 10.94 16.07
N PHE A 496 2.97 10.57 16.67
CA PHE A 496 2.17 11.43 17.56
C PHE A 496 2.04 10.84 18.95
N CYS A 497 2.22 9.54 19.08
CA CYS A 497 1.99 8.78 20.28
C CYS A 497 3.16 7.86 20.57
N VAL A 498 3.45 7.68 21.84
CA VAL A 498 4.41 6.70 22.35
C VAL A 498 3.68 5.65 23.15
N GLU A 499 4.13 4.41 23.05
CA GLU A 499 3.61 3.25 23.76
C GLU A 499 4.68 2.68 24.67
N TRP A 500 4.31 2.36 25.91
CA TRP A 500 5.14 1.60 26.86
C TRP A 500 4.49 0.26 27.15
N TRP A 501 5.27 -0.75 27.31
CA TRP A 501 4.74 -2.04 27.74
C TRP A 501 4.39 -2.01 29.22
N SER A 502 3.09 -2.00 29.53
CA SER A 502 2.57 -1.98 30.89
C SER A 502 3.06 -3.16 31.76
N HIS A 503 3.46 -4.28 31.15
CA HIS A 503 4.01 -5.46 31.84
C HIS A 503 5.26 -5.16 32.69
N GLY A 504 6.00 -4.11 32.36
CA GLY A 504 7.17 -3.68 33.15
C GLY A 504 6.84 -2.85 34.39
N GLY A 505 5.58 -2.45 34.56
CA GLY A 505 5.11 -1.51 35.58
C GLY A 505 5.59 -0.07 35.34
N ILE A 506 4.85 0.91 35.87
CA ILE A 506 5.15 2.34 35.66
C ILE A 506 6.49 2.77 36.23
N GLY A 507 6.97 2.12 37.29
CA GLY A 507 8.23 2.49 37.95
C GLY A 507 9.41 2.55 37.01
N ARG A 508 9.45 1.70 35.97
CA ARG A 508 10.49 1.68 34.95
C ARG A 508 10.41 2.88 33.99
N TYR A 509 9.22 3.39 33.74
CA TYR A 509 8.95 4.39 32.71
C TYR A 509 8.53 5.76 33.28
N LYS A 510 8.45 5.90 34.62
CA LYS A 510 7.90 7.10 35.25
C LYS A 510 8.62 8.37 34.83
N SER A 511 9.95 8.36 34.81
CA SER A 511 10.75 9.51 34.40
C SER A 511 10.49 9.91 32.94
N ASP A 512 10.27 8.92 32.07
CA ASP A 512 9.97 9.14 30.64
C ASP A 512 8.57 9.70 30.48
N CYS A 513 7.59 9.17 31.22
CA CYS A 513 6.24 9.70 31.24
C CYS A 513 6.20 11.16 31.74
N ASP A 514 6.93 11.48 32.80
CA ASP A 514 7.07 12.84 33.33
C ASP A 514 7.73 13.75 32.28
N ALA A 515 8.80 13.29 31.62
CA ALA A 515 9.47 14.05 30.56
C ALA A 515 8.53 14.35 29.37
N VAL A 516 7.72 13.37 28.92
CA VAL A 516 6.73 13.55 27.86
C VAL A 516 5.68 14.58 28.26
N LEU A 517 5.18 14.55 29.50
CA LEU A 517 4.23 15.55 29.99
C LEU A 517 4.87 16.94 30.05
N ASP A 518 6.17 17.05 30.31
CA ASP A 518 6.90 18.32 30.27
C ASP A 518 7.26 18.78 28.85
N GLY A 519 6.90 18.02 27.82
CA GLY A 519 7.20 18.32 26.42
C GLY A 519 8.63 17.95 26.00
N ARG A 520 9.32 17.17 26.82
CA ARG A 520 10.66 16.61 26.52
C ARG A 520 10.50 15.20 26.00
N LEU A 521 11.28 14.81 24.98
CA LEU A 521 11.32 13.44 24.50
C LEU A 521 12.53 12.69 25.09
N PRO A 522 12.38 11.41 25.43
CA PRO A 522 13.52 10.58 25.83
C PRO A 522 14.64 10.60 24.78
N GLU A 523 15.91 10.57 25.25
CA GLU A 523 17.08 10.68 24.37
C GLU A 523 17.23 9.52 23.37
N TYR A 524 16.65 8.36 23.68
CA TYR A 524 16.71 7.17 22.82
C TYR A 524 15.72 7.18 21.65
N TRP A 525 14.91 8.25 21.52
CA TRP A 525 14.01 8.41 20.38
C TRP A 525 14.77 9.01 19.20
N ILE A 526 14.32 8.65 17.99
CA ILE A 526 14.85 9.25 16.77
C ILE A 526 14.46 10.73 16.75
N LYS A 527 15.45 11.60 16.58
CA LYS A 527 15.28 13.07 16.52
C LYS A 527 14.76 13.51 15.15
#